data_07be72ca1d132bb1a1a743f1a97b345b
#
_entry.id   07be72ca1d132bb1a1a743f1a97b345b
#
_cell.length_a   1.000
_cell.length_b   1.000
_cell.length_c   1.000
_cell.angle_alpha   90.00
_cell.angle_beta   90.00
_cell.angle_gamma   90.00
#
_symmetry.space_group_name_H-M   'P 1'
#
loop_
_entity.id
_entity.type
_entity.pdbx_description
1 polymer ?
#
loop_
_entity_poly.entity_id
_entity_poly.type
_entity_poly.pdbx_seq_one_letter_code
_entity_poly.pdbx_strand_id
1 'polypeptide(L)'
;MNQPTLGNPQNTIAVLQKYNFSFQKKFGQNFLIDTHVLDKIIRSAEITKDDFVLEIGPGIGTMTQYLACAAREVVAVEIDKALIPILEDTLSSYDNVTVINEDVLKLDIVKLAQERNGGKPIKVVANLPYLSLIHI
;
A
#
# COMPACT_ATOMS: atom_id res chain seq x y z
N MET A 1 -16.62 4.69 3.01
CA MET A 1 -15.19 4.65 2.64
C MET A 1 -14.98 5.43 1.37
N ASN A 2 -13.98 6.28 1.34
CA ASN A 2 -13.72 7.14 0.19
C ASN A 2 -13.17 6.35 -1.00
N GLN A 3 -13.46 6.84 -2.20
CA GLN A 3 -12.87 6.31 -3.41
C GLN A 3 -11.39 6.70 -3.48
N PRO A 4 -10.56 5.89 -4.16
CA PRO A 4 -9.15 6.21 -4.33
C PRO A 4 -8.96 7.55 -5.07
N THR A 5 -8.07 8.39 -4.56
CA THR A 5 -7.77 9.70 -5.13
C THR A 5 -6.42 9.74 -5.84
N LEU A 6 -5.46 8.94 -5.40
CA LEU A 6 -4.09 8.95 -5.92
C LEU A 6 -3.91 8.26 -7.27
N GLY A 7 -4.98 7.69 -7.84
CA GLY A 7 -4.96 7.24 -9.22
C GLY A 7 -4.89 8.39 -10.22
N ASN A 8 -5.28 9.60 -9.79
CA ASN A 8 -5.18 10.81 -10.59
C ASN A 8 -3.77 11.39 -10.44
N PRO A 9 -2.99 11.53 -11.53
CA PRO A 9 -1.62 12.07 -11.45
C PRO A 9 -1.53 13.46 -10.83
N GLN A 10 -2.54 14.31 -11.03
CA GLN A 10 -2.55 15.66 -10.45
C GLN A 10 -2.65 15.62 -8.94
N ASN A 11 -3.42 14.69 -8.38
CA ASN A 11 -3.51 14.50 -6.93
C ASN A 11 -2.18 14.01 -6.36
N THR A 12 -1.51 13.11 -7.07
CA THR A 12 -0.18 12.63 -6.68
C THR A 12 0.82 13.76 -6.66
N ILE A 13 0.84 14.59 -7.70
CA ILE A 13 1.73 15.75 -7.79
C ILE A 13 1.45 16.73 -6.64
N ALA A 14 0.18 16.98 -6.35
CA ALA A 14 -0.21 17.89 -5.25
C ALA A 14 0.29 17.39 -3.89
N VAL A 15 0.19 16.10 -3.63
CA VAL A 15 0.70 15.49 -2.39
C VAL A 15 2.21 15.63 -2.30
N LEU A 16 2.93 15.33 -3.39
CA LEU A 16 4.39 15.44 -3.40
C LEU A 16 4.84 16.87 -3.17
N GLN A 17 4.16 17.85 -3.76
CA GLN A 17 4.45 19.27 -3.55
C GLN A 17 4.15 19.70 -2.11
N LYS A 18 3.04 19.25 -1.54
CA LYS A 18 2.65 19.57 -0.17
C LYS A 18 3.71 19.15 0.84
N TYR A 19 4.34 18.01 0.63
CA TYR A 19 5.37 17.48 1.53
C TYR A 19 6.78 17.77 1.04
N ASN A 20 6.92 18.60 0.02
CA ASN A 20 8.22 18.99 -0.55
C ASN A 20 9.07 17.77 -0.97
N PHE A 21 8.39 16.75 -1.46
CA PHE A 21 9.01 15.50 -1.89
C PHE A 21 9.39 15.62 -3.36
N SER A 22 10.65 15.34 -3.71
CA SER A 22 11.10 15.41 -5.10
C SER A 22 10.74 14.13 -5.86
N PHE A 23 10.59 14.24 -7.19
CA PHE A 23 10.40 13.09 -8.07
C PHE A 23 11.67 12.23 -8.24
N GLN A 24 12.73 12.52 -7.49
CA GLN A 24 13.93 11.71 -7.55
C GLN A 24 13.63 10.31 -7.05
N LYS A 25 14.18 9.32 -7.75
CA LYS A 25 14.05 7.92 -7.38
C LYS A 25 14.95 7.62 -6.19
N LYS A 26 14.49 7.97 -4.99
CA LYS A 26 15.13 7.58 -3.76
C LYS A 26 14.65 6.17 -3.42
N PHE A 27 15.56 5.22 -3.27
CA PHE A 27 15.24 3.80 -3.04
C PHE A 27 14.40 3.18 -4.18
N GLY A 28 14.53 3.67 -5.41
CA GLY A 28 13.76 3.15 -6.53
C GLY A 28 12.27 3.49 -6.52
N GLN A 29 11.86 4.48 -5.74
CA GLN A 29 10.46 4.86 -5.62
C GLN A 29 9.96 5.53 -6.90
N ASN A 30 8.80 5.08 -7.39
CA ASN A 30 8.07 5.72 -8.46
C ASN A 30 6.63 5.91 -7.98
N PHE A 31 6.22 7.16 -7.84
CA PHE A 31 4.93 7.50 -7.24
C PHE A 31 3.79 7.63 -8.25
N LEU A 32 4.11 7.68 -9.53
CA LEU A 32 3.10 7.74 -10.59
C LEU A 32 2.81 6.33 -11.09
N ILE A 33 1.63 5.83 -10.77
CA ILE A 33 1.21 4.47 -11.16
C ILE A 33 -0.03 4.58 -12.04
N ASP A 34 -0.02 3.87 -13.16
CA ASP A 34 -1.15 3.78 -14.08
C ASP A 34 -2.32 3.06 -13.40
N THR A 35 -3.52 3.65 -13.46
CA THR A 35 -4.73 3.06 -12.87
C THR A 35 -5.09 1.71 -13.46
N HIS A 36 -4.79 1.48 -14.74
CA HIS A 36 -5.01 0.17 -15.38
C HIS A 36 -4.13 -0.91 -14.76
N VAL A 37 -2.88 -0.56 -14.40
CA VAL A 37 -1.97 -1.49 -13.72
C VAL A 37 -2.50 -1.81 -12.32
N LEU A 38 -2.98 -0.80 -11.59
CA LEU A 38 -3.57 -0.98 -10.26
C LEU A 38 -4.77 -1.92 -10.30
N ASP A 39 -5.70 -1.69 -11.21
CA ASP A 39 -6.88 -2.55 -11.38
C ASP A 39 -6.48 -3.98 -11.75
N LYS A 40 -5.49 -4.12 -12.61
CA LYS A 40 -5.00 -5.44 -13.02
C LYS A 40 -4.40 -6.22 -11.86
N ILE A 41 -3.66 -5.55 -10.99
CA ILE A 41 -3.08 -6.17 -9.79
C ILE A 41 -4.20 -6.66 -8.86
N ILE A 42 -5.19 -5.81 -8.59
CA ILE A 42 -6.32 -6.15 -7.73
C ILE A 42 -7.06 -7.39 -8.27
N ARG A 43 -7.33 -7.41 -9.57
CA ARG A 43 -8.02 -8.55 -10.22
C ARG A 43 -7.17 -9.80 -10.23
N SER A 44 -5.89 -9.68 -10.56
CA SER A 44 -4.98 -10.84 -10.63
C SER A 44 -4.77 -11.48 -9.28
N ALA A 45 -4.75 -10.69 -8.22
CA ALA A 45 -4.63 -11.17 -6.84
C ALA A 45 -5.97 -11.67 -6.28
N GLU A 46 -7.07 -11.48 -7.01
CA GLU A 46 -8.42 -11.88 -6.59
C GLU A 46 -8.79 -11.35 -5.21
N ILE A 47 -8.47 -10.07 -4.95
CA ILE A 47 -8.70 -9.47 -3.65
C ILE A 47 -10.19 -9.20 -3.45
N THR A 48 -10.71 -9.67 -2.32
CA THR A 48 -12.11 -9.54 -1.94
C THR A 48 -12.25 -8.94 -0.55
N LYS A 49 -13.47 -8.60 -0.17
CA LYS A 49 -13.80 -8.05 1.15
C LYS A 49 -13.57 -9.03 2.31
N ASP A 50 -13.25 -10.27 2.03
CA ASP A 50 -12.86 -11.25 3.04
C ASP A 50 -11.35 -11.30 3.26
N ASP A 51 -10.58 -10.64 2.41
CA ASP A 51 -9.13 -10.75 2.40
C ASP A 51 -8.46 -9.78 3.36
N PHE A 52 -7.42 -10.29 4.02
CA PHE A 52 -6.40 -9.50 4.70
C PHE A 52 -5.21 -9.36 3.76
N VAL A 53 -4.77 -8.12 3.51
CA VAL A 53 -3.67 -7.84 2.59
C VAL A 53 -2.52 -7.19 3.35
N LEU A 54 -1.32 -7.73 3.15
CA LEU A 54 -0.08 -7.09 3.57
C LEU A 54 0.54 -6.42 2.35
N GLU A 55 0.69 -5.11 2.39
CA GLU A 55 1.38 -4.36 1.35
C GLU A 55 2.78 -3.98 1.80
N ILE A 56 3.77 -4.27 0.95
CA ILE A 56 5.16 -3.94 1.20
C ILE A 56 5.53 -2.76 0.31
N GLY A 57 6.03 -1.68 0.92
CA GLY A 57 6.47 -0.49 0.19
C GLY A 57 5.32 0.32 -0.40
N PRO A 58 4.37 0.80 0.42
CA PRO A 58 3.21 1.55 -0.09
C PRO A 58 3.57 2.88 -0.74
N GLY A 59 4.78 3.40 -0.55
CA GLY A 59 5.17 4.70 -1.07
C GLY A 59 4.32 5.81 -0.46
N ILE A 60 3.58 6.53 -1.28
CA ILE A 60 2.67 7.58 -0.81
C ILE A 60 1.23 7.08 -0.62
N GLY A 61 0.98 5.78 -0.82
CA GLY A 61 -0.31 5.16 -0.54
C GLY A 61 -1.22 4.95 -1.75
N THR A 62 -0.72 5.10 -2.97
CA THR A 62 -1.55 4.97 -4.18
C THR A 62 -2.20 3.58 -4.28
N MET A 63 -1.38 2.53 -4.28
CA MET A 63 -1.89 1.15 -4.31
C MET A 63 -2.72 0.86 -3.05
N THR A 64 -2.28 1.39 -1.91
CA THR A 64 -2.93 1.16 -0.62
C THR A 64 -4.38 1.61 -0.65
N GLN A 65 -4.67 2.75 -1.26
CA GLN A 65 -6.05 3.25 -1.38
C GLN A 65 -6.92 2.26 -2.17
N TYR A 66 -6.39 1.71 -3.26
CA TYR A 66 -7.11 0.72 -4.07
C TYR A 66 -7.31 -0.59 -3.31
N LEU A 67 -6.28 -1.05 -2.60
CA LEU A 67 -6.37 -2.25 -1.77
C LEU A 67 -7.39 -2.06 -0.64
N ALA A 68 -7.42 -0.90 -0.02
CA ALA A 68 -8.36 -0.60 1.06
C ALA A 68 -9.81 -0.67 0.59
N CYS A 69 -10.08 -0.23 -0.65
CA CYS A 69 -11.41 -0.32 -1.23
C CYS A 69 -11.83 -1.75 -1.57
N ALA A 70 -10.88 -2.64 -1.85
CA ALA A 70 -11.15 -4.00 -2.30
C ALA A 70 -11.09 -5.04 -1.18
N ALA A 71 -10.27 -4.83 -0.16
CA ALA A 71 -9.99 -5.80 0.90
C ALA A 71 -10.79 -5.52 2.18
N ARG A 72 -10.81 -6.51 3.07
CA ARG A 72 -11.35 -6.33 4.42
C ARG A 72 -10.44 -5.45 5.26
N GLU A 73 -9.14 -5.71 5.20
CA GLU A 73 -8.12 -5.00 5.97
C GLU A 73 -6.81 -4.98 5.21
N VAL A 74 -6.08 -3.86 5.32
CA VAL A 74 -4.74 -3.70 4.74
C VAL A 74 -3.77 -3.27 5.84
N VAL A 75 -2.65 -3.97 5.91
CA VAL A 75 -1.49 -3.52 6.69
C VAL A 75 -0.39 -3.16 5.70
N ALA A 76 0.06 -1.92 5.72
CA ALA A 76 1.09 -1.41 4.84
C ALA A 76 2.39 -1.20 5.63
N VAL A 77 3.47 -1.80 5.17
CA VAL A 77 4.78 -1.76 5.84
C VAL A 77 5.73 -0.92 5.01
N GLU A 78 6.17 0.20 5.57
CA GLU A 78 7.06 1.16 4.91
C GLU A 78 8.33 1.36 5.73
N ILE A 79 9.47 1.17 5.08
CA ILE A 79 10.78 1.33 5.72
C ILE A 79 11.23 2.79 5.77
N ASP A 80 10.79 3.63 4.84
CA ASP A 80 11.20 5.02 4.74
C ASP A 80 10.38 5.91 5.68
N LYS A 81 11.00 6.39 6.75
CA LYS A 81 10.36 7.28 7.73
C LYS A 81 9.78 8.55 7.09
N ALA A 82 10.40 9.05 6.02
CA ALA A 82 9.96 10.28 5.36
C ALA A 82 8.58 10.13 4.73
N LEU A 83 8.17 8.90 4.41
CA LEU A 83 6.86 8.63 3.81
C LEU A 83 5.74 8.49 4.83
N ILE A 84 6.05 8.27 6.11
CA ILE A 84 5.02 8.00 7.12
C ILE A 84 4.04 9.18 7.29
N PRO A 85 4.49 10.45 7.42
CA PRO A 85 3.53 11.56 7.49
C PRO A 85 2.65 11.67 6.26
N ILE A 86 3.20 11.35 5.09
CA ILE A 86 2.44 11.36 3.83
C ILE A 86 1.36 10.27 3.85
N LEU A 87 1.71 9.08 4.28
CA LEU A 87 0.77 7.96 4.40
C LEU A 87 -0.34 8.25 5.42
N GLU A 88 0.00 8.88 6.53
CA GLU A 88 -1.00 9.29 7.53
C GLU A 88 -2.03 10.24 6.93
N ASP A 89 -1.61 11.12 6.02
CA ASP A 89 -2.50 12.05 5.32
C ASP A 89 -3.32 11.32 4.25
N THR A 90 -2.65 10.64 3.32
CA THR A 90 -3.32 10.03 2.16
C THR A 90 -4.25 8.88 2.52
N LEU A 91 -4.04 8.26 3.67
CA LEU A 91 -4.84 7.12 4.13
C LEU A 91 -5.77 7.47 5.30
N SER A 92 -5.84 8.75 5.67
CA SER A 92 -6.60 9.21 6.84
C SER A 92 -8.10 8.91 6.77
N SER A 93 -8.67 8.82 5.57
CA SER A 93 -10.09 8.56 5.37
C SER A 93 -10.43 7.07 5.27
N TYR A 94 -9.45 6.19 5.39
CA TYR A 94 -9.63 4.74 5.33
C TYR A 94 -9.48 4.14 6.72
N ASP A 95 -10.55 3.54 7.22
CA ASP A 95 -10.61 2.98 8.58
C ASP A 95 -10.06 1.55 8.67
N ASN A 96 -9.79 0.92 7.53
CA ASN A 96 -9.32 -0.47 7.44
C ASN A 96 -7.84 -0.59 7.08
N VAL A 97 -7.06 0.50 7.20
CA VAL A 97 -5.62 0.52 6.89
C VAL A 97 -4.82 0.79 8.14
N THR A 98 -3.78 -0.01 8.36
CA THR A 98 -2.76 0.23 9.39
C THR A 98 -1.41 0.38 8.72
N VAL A 99 -0.68 1.44 9.04
CA VAL A 99 0.67 1.69 8.52
C VAL A 99 1.68 1.33 9.60
N ILE A 100 2.68 0.55 9.23
CA ILE A 100 3.78 0.16 10.12
C ILE A 100 5.09 0.67 9.51
N ASN A 101 5.84 1.46 10.27
CA ASN A 101 7.18 1.87 9.88
C ASN A 101 8.19 0.83 10.35
N GLU A 102 8.50 -0.12 9.48
CA GLU A 102 9.40 -1.22 9.80
C GLU A 102 10.02 -1.79 8.54
N ASP A 103 11.13 -2.50 8.70
CA ASP A 103 11.67 -3.39 7.69
C ASP A 103 10.81 -4.65 7.66
N VAL A 104 10.28 -5.00 6.50
CA VAL A 104 9.42 -6.18 6.35
C VAL A 104 10.14 -7.48 6.75
N LEU A 105 11.46 -7.53 6.61
CA LEU A 105 12.26 -8.69 7.02
C LEU A 105 12.26 -8.90 8.53
N LYS A 106 11.92 -7.87 9.31
CA LYS A 106 11.83 -7.93 10.76
C LYS A 106 10.40 -8.17 11.26
N LEU A 107 9.43 -8.19 10.35
CA LEU A 107 8.03 -8.39 10.68
C LEU A 107 7.73 -9.87 10.84
N ASP A 108 7.04 -10.22 11.91
CA ASP A 108 6.53 -11.59 12.11
C ASP A 108 5.20 -11.73 11.37
N ILE A 109 5.27 -12.18 10.12
CA ILE A 109 4.10 -12.32 9.25
C ILE A 109 3.14 -13.41 9.76
N VAL A 110 3.67 -14.47 10.32
CA VAL A 110 2.85 -15.57 10.87
C VAL A 110 2.02 -15.07 12.06
N LYS A 111 2.65 -14.32 12.95
CA LYS A 111 1.96 -13.71 14.10
C LYS A 111 0.88 -12.73 13.64
N LEU A 112 1.18 -11.93 12.64
CA LEU A 112 0.24 -10.98 12.06
C LEU A 112 -0.98 -11.70 11.48
N ALA A 113 -0.77 -12.78 10.74
CA ALA A 113 -1.84 -13.60 10.19
C ALA A 113 -2.70 -14.23 11.28
N GLN A 114 -2.09 -14.71 12.36
CA GLN A 114 -2.80 -15.29 13.48
C GLN A 114 -3.66 -14.25 14.21
N GLU A 115 -3.10 -13.08 14.48
CA GLU A 115 -3.78 -12.03 15.24
C GLU A 115 -4.88 -11.33 14.43
N ARG A 116 -4.66 -11.13 13.13
CA ARG A 116 -5.52 -10.30 12.29
C ARG A 116 -6.35 -11.08 11.28
N ASN A 117 -6.02 -12.33 11.02
CA ASN A 117 -6.69 -13.12 9.99
C ASN A 117 -7.05 -14.54 10.46
N GLY A 118 -7.08 -14.77 11.77
CA GLY A 118 -7.46 -16.05 12.33
C GLY A 118 -6.57 -17.20 11.89
N GLY A 119 -5.31 -16.94 11.55
CA GLY A 119 -4.36 -17.94 11.06
C GLY A 119 -4.58 -18.36 9.61
N LYS A 120 -5.55 -17.78 8.91
CA LYS A 120 -5.80 -18.06 7.50
C LYS A 120 -4.74 -17.40 6.63
N PRO A 121 -4.51 -17.93 5.40
CA PRO A 121 -3.58 -17.33 4.47
C PRO A 121 -3.90 -15.85 4.20
N ILE A 122 -2.86 -15.04 4.10
CA ILE A 122 -2.96 -13.63 3.77
C ILE A 122 -2.45 -13.40 2.34
N LYS A 123 -2.89 -12.31 1.74
CA LYS A 123 -2.36 -11.89 0.44
C LYS A 123 -1.28 -10.85 0.65
N VAL A 124 -0.18 -10.99 -0.09
CA VAL A 124 0.95 -10.07 -0.02
C VAL A 124 1.09 -9.38 -1.36
N VAL A 125 1.07 -8.05 -1.33
CA VAL A 125 1.28 -7.21 -2.51
C VAL A 125 2.52 -6.36 -2.25
N ALA A 126 3.47 -6.39 -3.17
CA ALA A 126 4.69 -5.60 -3.06
C ALA A 126 4.78 -4.64 -4.23
N ASN A 127 4.89 -3.35 -3.92
CA ASN A 127 5.17 -2.32 -4.91
C ASN A 127 6.67 -1.97 -4.83
N LEU A 128 7.48 -2.93 -5.25
CA LEU A 128 8.92 -2.75 -5.31
C LEU A 128 9.30 -2.05 -6.62
N PRO A 129 10.52 -1.45 -6.70
CA PRO A 129 10.98 -0.76 -7.92
C PRO A 129 10.87 -1.62 -9.18
N TYR A 130 10.86 -2.91 -9.00
CA TYR A 130 10.60 -3.91 -10.03
C TYR A 130 9.32 -4.61 -9.62
N LEU A 131 8.20 -4.28 -10.23
CA LEU A 131 6.90 -4.90 -9.96
C LEU A 131 7.04 -6.42 -9.88
N SER A 132 7.22 -6.93 -8.68
CA SER A 132 7.20 -8.35 -8.46
C SER A 132 5.97 -8.71 -7.62
N LEU A 133 5.12 -9.56 -8.18
CA LEU A 133 4.09 -10.24 -7.44
C LEU A 133 4.75 -11.42 -6.74
N ILE A 134 4.80 -11.38 -5.43
CA ILE A 134 5.24 -12.51 -4.64
C ILE A 134 3.98 -13.21 -4.14
N HIS A 135 3.77 -14.42 -4.65
CA HIS A 135 2.75 -15.31 -4.11
C HIS A 135 3.39 -16.14 -2.99
N ILE A 136 2.95 -15.91 -1.79
CA ILE A 136 3.32 -16.72 -0.64
C ILE A 136 2.07 -17.41 -0.10
#